data_f13df6aefd7be3ea2de41199d5a7aa8f
#
_entry.id   f13df6aefd7be3ea2de41199d5a7aa8f
#
_cell.length_a   1.000
_cell.length_b   1.000
_cell.length_c   1.000
_cell.angle_alpha   90.00
_cell.angle_beta   90.00
_cell.angle_gamma   90.00
#
_symmetry.space_group_name_H-M   'P 1'
#
loop_
_entity.id
_entity.type
_entity.pdbx_description
1 polymer ?
#
loop_
_entity_poly.entity_id
_entity_poly.type
_entity_poly.pdbx_seq_one_letter_code
_entity_poly.pdbx_strand_id
1 'polypeptide(L)'
;MKTLKHWSLHQQLEHHVELTVDGQHTLCLYVLEENLFRVLLKRQGQLALDRTWSIAPQQDVPWEGRARDDLSGFSLPAWQLAQEGDTLTIATRQLRVTVHQPLWLEWSYRDEAGEWQPLANDRPTSAYLANAHGDGVAHYLSRRKDERFTAWAKRPATCSAPVNAMRCVTSMPWATTPSALTRCINIFRSPSPSAAISATACSMTT
;
A
#
# COMPACT_ATOMS: atom_id res chain seq x y z
N MET A 1 -16.25 8.73 9.88
CA MET A 1 -15.00 7.92 9.90
C MET A 1 -14.09 8.43 10.99
N LYS A 2 -13.46 7.53 11.74
CA LYS A 2 -12.46 7.86 12.78
C LYS A 2 -11.07 7.66 12.19
N THR A 3 -10.15 8.59 12.45
CA THR A 3 -8.75 8.46 12.08
C THR A 3 -8.06 7.43 12.99
N LEU A 4 -7.34 6.50 12.38
CA LEU A 4 -6.48 5.55 13.09
C LEU A 4 -5.15 6.24 13.40
N LYS A 5 -4.69 6.18 14.66
CA LYS A 5 -3.56 6.99 15.12
C LYS A 5 -2.47 6.20 15.81
N HIS A 6 -2.86 5.35 16.73
CA HIS A 6 -1.89 4.67 17.60
C HIS A 6 -1.60 3.28 17.07
N TRP A 7 -0.34 2.96 16.94
CA TRP A 7 0.08 1.62 16.59
C TRP A 7 1.11 1.09 17.60
N SER A 8 1.19 -0.21 17.70
CA SER A 8 2.24 -0.92 18.43
C SER A 8 2.65 -2.15 17.63
N LEU A 9 3.92 -2.51 17.72
CA LEU A 9 4.41 -3.75 17.12
C LEU A 9 3.75 -4.93 17.81
N HIS A 10 3.00 -5.74 17.08
CA HIS A 10 2.37 -6.95 17.58
C HIS A 10 3.31 -8.14 17.45
N GLN A 11 3.75 -8.41 16.22
CA GLN A 11 4.71 -9.49 15.96
C GLN A 11 5.48 -9.26 14.66
N GLN A 12 6.67 -9.83 14.62
CA GLN A 12 7.49 -9.95 13.41
C GLN A 12 7.44 -11.41 12.96
N LEU A 13 7.05 -11.62 11.70
CA LEU A 13 7.04 -12.92 11.04
C LEU A 13 8.12 -12.96 9.94
N GLU A 14 8.30 -14.10 9.32
CA GLU A 14 9.36 -14.29 8.32
C GLU A 14 9.27 -13.32 7.14
N HIS A 15 8.06 -13.04 6.64
CA HIS A 15 7.84 -12.25 5.43
C HIS A 15 6.98 -11.00 5.67
N HIS A 16 6.56 -10.72 6.89
CA HIS A 16 5.77 -9.54 7.21
C HIS A 16 5.83 -9.16 8.69
N VAL A 17 5.39 -7.93 8.95
CA VAL A 17 5.22 -7.38 10.28
C VAL A 17 3.75 -7.11 10.51
N GLU A 18 3.24 -7.43 11.69
CA GLU A 18 1.90 -7.07 12.13
C GLU A 18 1.95 -5.99 13.20
N LEU A 19 1.18 -4.94 12.98
CA LEU A 19 1.00 -3.84 13.93
C LEU A 19 -0.44 -3.86 14.44
N THR A 20 -0.61 -3.75 15.74
CA THR A 20 -1.93 -3.48 16.33
C THR A 20 -2.20 -1.99 16.23
N VAL A 21 -3.34 -1.62 15.66
CA VAL A 21 -3.74 -0.23 15.43
C VAL A 21 -4.99 0.10 16.23
N ASP A 22 -4.91 1.16 17.06
CA ASP A 22 -5.97 1.62 17.99
C ASP A 22 -6.56 0.47 18.84
N GLY A 23 -5.77 -0.59 19.11
CA GLY A 23 -6.16 -1.74 19.92
C GLY A 23 -7.19 -2.67 19.30
N GLN A 24 -7.62 -2.44 18.06
CA GLN A 24 -8.72 -3.18 17.43
C GLN A 24 -8.39 -3.70 16.03
N HIS A 25 -7.54 -2.99 15.29
CA HIS A 25 -7.24 -3.29 13.90
C HIS A 25 -5.83 -3.86 13.79
N THR A 26 -5.56 -4.59 12.72
CA THR A 26 -4.22 -5.09 12.43
C THR A 26 -3.76 -4.53 11.09
N LEU A 27 -2.61 -3.88 11.08
CA LEU A 27 -1.93 -3.45 9.87
C LEU A 27 -0.78 -4.40 9.60
N CYS A 28 -0.83 -5.11 8.47
CA CYS A 28 0.21 -6.04 8.05
C CYS A 28 1.05 -5.40 6.93
N LEU A 29 2.36 -5.44 7.08
CA LEU A 29 3.34 -4.95 6.11
C LEU A 29 4.11 -6.16 5.56
N TYR A 30 3.75 -6.62 4.37
CA TYR A 30 4.40 -7.75 3.70
C TYR A 30 5.55 -7.27 2.83
N VAL A 31 6.66 -7.99 2.88
CA VAL A 31 7.78 -7.84 1.96
C VAL A 31 7.67 -8.96 0.92
N LEU A 32 7.25 -8.62 -0.29
CA LEU A 32 7.01 -9.61 -1.35
C LEU A 32 8.23 -9.75 -2.28
N GLU A 33 8.81 -8.62 -2.68
CA GLU A 33 10.00 -8.57 -3.50
C GLU A 33 10.91 -7.40 -3.07
N GLU A 34 12.11 -7.30 -3.61
CA GLU A 34 13.05 -6.22 -3.29
C GLU A 34 12.44 -4.83 -3.49
N ASN A 35 11.54 -4.71 -4.47
CA ASN A 35 10.89 -3.47 -4.87
C ASN A 35 9.36 -3.51 -4.72
N LEU A 36 8.80 -4.54 -4.07
CA LEU A 36 7.36 -4.70 -3.91
C LEU A 36 6.99 -5.01 -2.46
N PHE A 37 6.30 -4.07 -1.83
CA PHE A 37 5.71 -4.24 -0.52
C PHE A 37 4.19 -4.18 -0.61
N ARG A 38 3.52 -4.86 0.29
CA ARG A 38 2.07 -4.86 0.43
C ARG A 38 1.67 -4.39 1.81
N VAL A 39 0.76 -3.44 1.86
CA VAL A 39 0.09 -2.99 3.10
C VAL A 39 -1.32 -3.55 3.12
N LEU A 40 -1.68 -4.23 4.19
CA LEU A 40 -3.00 -4.83 4.38
C LEU A 40 -3.56 -4.41 5.74
N LEU A 41 -4.65 -3.66 5.74
CA LEU A 41 -5.38 -3.30 6.95
C LEU A 41 -6.52 -4.30 7.18
N LYS A 42 -6.43 -5.09 8.25
CA LYS A 42 -7.47 -6.01 8.72
C LYS A 42 -8.29 -5.29 9.79
N ARG A 43 -9.58 -5.07 9.53
CA ARG A 43 -10.47 -4.48 10.53
C ARG A 43 -10.79 -5.51 11.61
N GLN A 44 -10.63 -5.11 12.88
CA GLN A 44 -10.87 -6.01 14.01
C GLN A 44 -10.11 -7.36 13.87
N GLY A 45 -8.94 -7.32 13.23
CA GLY A 45 -8.13 -8.49 12.96
C GLY A 45 -8.67 -9.46 11.89
N GLN A 46 -9.75 -9.09 11.20
CA GLN A 46 -10.44 -9.98 10.24
C GLN A 46 -10.46 -9.42 8.82
N LEU A 47 -10.54 -10.32 7.85
CA LEU A 47 -10.79 -10.03 6.44
C LEU A 47 -12.23 -10.44 6.12
N ALA A 48 -13.02 -9.58 5.50
CA ALA A 48 -14.35 -9.97 5.04
C ALA A 48 -14.28 -10.82 3.76
N LEU A 49 -13.26 -10.63 2.95
CA LEU A 49 -12.98 -11.46 1.78
C LEU A 49 -11.52 -11.92 1.82
N ASP A 50 -11.32 -13.22 1.86
CA ASP A 50 -9.99 -13.83 1.92
C ASP A 50 -9.36 -14.06 0.53
N ARG A 51 -9.88 -13.43 -0.51
CA ARG A 51 -9.37 -13.57 -1.88
C ARG A 51 -8.95 -12.23 -2.46
N THR A 52 -7.99 -12.27 -3.38
CA THR A 52 -7.49 -11.09 -4.08
C THR A 52 -7.19 -11.40 -5.53
N TRP A 53 -7.42 -10.40 -6.40
CA TRP A 53 -7.06 -10.39 -7.82
C TRP A 53 -6.02 -9.31 -8.13
N SER A 54 -5.58 -8.58 -7.11
CA SER A 54 -4.71 -7.41 -7.27
C SER A 54 -3.23 -7.69 -7.11
N ILE A 55 -2.87 -8.87 -6.62
CA ILE A 55 -1.49 -9.27 -6.39
C ILE A 55 -1.24 -10.56 -7.15
N ALA A 56 -0.46 -10.45 -8.22
CA ALA A 56 -0.11 -11.56 -9.08
C ALA A 56 1.41 -11.62 -9.23
N PRO A 57 2.07 -12.67 -8.75
CA PRO A 57 3.39 -13.01 -9.25
C PRO A 57 3.23 -13.40 -10.71
N GLN A 58 4.16 -13.01 -11.58
CA GLN A 58 4.14 -13.33 -13.02
C GLN A 58 2.92 -12.76 -13.80
N GLN A 59 2.25 -11.74 -13.27
CA GLN A 59 1.15 -11.00 -13.93
C GLN A 59 -0.11 -11.82 -14.23
N ASP A 60 -0.27 -13.01 -13.67
CA ASP A 60 -1.47 -13.82 -13.84
C ASP A 60 -2.11 -14.21 -12.50
N VAL A 61 -3.43 -14.17 -12.45
CA VAL A 61 -4.23 -14.57 -11.30
C VAL A 61 -5.35 -15.48 -11.79
N PRO A 62 -5.58 -16.64 -11.15
CA PRO A 62 -6.72 -17.47 -11.46
C PRO A 62 -8.03 -16.68 -11.37
N TRP A 63 -9.01 -17.04 -12.17
CA TRP A 63 -10.30 -16.33 -12.20
C TRP A 63 -11.04 -16.39 -10.84
N GLU A 64 -10.78 -17.43 -10.04
CA GLU A 64 -11.28 -17.54 -8.65
C GLU A 64 -10.55 -16.62 -7.67
N GLY A 65 -9.50 -15.93 -8.11
CA GLY A 65 -8.59 -15.19 -7.24
C GLY A 65 -7.64 -16.11 -6.48
N ARG A 66 -6.72 -15.52 -5.73
CA ARG A 66 -5.83 -16.25 -4.81
C ARG A 66 -6.07 -15.82 -3.37
N ALA A 67 -5.74 -16.69 -2.42
CA ALA A 67 -5.85 -16.35 -1.01
C ALA A 67 -4.95 -15.14 -0.67
N ARG A 68 -5.41 -14.29 0.25
CA ARG A 68 -4.67 -13.06 0.60
C ARG A 68 -3.37 -13.32 1.33
N ASP A 69 -3.25 -14.43 2.01
CA ASP A 69 -2.06 -14.88 2.73
C ASP A 69 -1.13 -15.75 1.86
N ASP A 70 -1.56 -16.12 0.66
CA ASP A 70 -0.74 -16.89 -0.27
C ASP A 70 0.40 -16.02 -0.82
N LEU A 71 1.63 -16.32 -0.42
CA LEU A 71 2.86 -15.65 -0.84
C LEU A 71 3.63 -16.44 -1.90
N SER A 72 3.09 -17.56 -2.38
CA SER A 72 3.74 -18.39 -3.39
C SER A 72 4.01 -17.62 -4.69
N GLY A 73 5.17 -17.85 -5.30
CA GLY A 73 5.58 -17.20 -6.53
C GLY A 73 6.27 -15.84 -6.36
N PHE A 74 6.31 -15.27 -5.17
CA PHE A 74 7.13 -14.09 -4.85
C PHE A 74 8.53 -14.51 -4.41
N SER A 75 9.52 -13.62 -4.59
CA SER A 75 10.92 -13.91 -4.24
C SER A 75 11.20 -13.91 -2.74
N LEU A 76 10.36 -13.22 -1.95
CA LEU A 76 10.42 -13.12 -0.49
C LEU A 76 11.85 -12.82 0.01
N PRO A 77 12.44 -11.68 -0.35
CA PRO A 77 13.82 -11.36 -0.05
C PRO A 77 14.06 -11.16 1.45
N ALA A 78 15.31 -11.24 1.86
CA ALA A 78 15.73 -10.82 3.19
C ALA A 78 15.48 -9.33 3.39
N TRP A 79 15.02 -8.94 4.56
CA TRP A 79 14.71 -7.58 4.93
C TRP A 79 15.15 -7.27 6.36
N GLN A 80 15.26 -6.00 6.68
CA GLN A 80 15.68 -5.51 7.97
C GLN A 80 14.54 -4.77 8.66
N LEU A 81 14.40 -4.96 9.97
CA LEU A 81 13.51 -4.23 10.84
C LEU A 81 14.31 -3.42 11.83
N ALA A 82 14.03 -2.14 11.94
CA ALA A 82 14.57 -1.26 12.96
C ALA A 82 13.42 -0.48 13.61
N GLN A 83 13.42 -0.41 14.93
CA GLN A 83 12.50 0.41 15.69
C GLN A 83 13.28 1.45 16.49
N GLU A 84 12.97 2.71 16.27
CA GLU A 84 13.61 3.84 16.94
C GLU A 84 12.51 4.77 17.49
N GLY A 85 12.31 4.73 18.82
CA GLY A 85 11.26 5.51 19.49
C GLY A 85 9.88 5.23 18.89
N ASP A 86 9.27 6.27 18.30
CA ASP A 86 7.94 6.24 17.72
C ASP A 86 7.93 5.88 16.22
N THR A 87 9.02 5.37 15.69
CA THR A 87 9.13 4.97 14.28
C THR A 87 9.55 3.52 14.13
N LEU A 88 8.99 2.85 13.13
CA LEU A 88 9.34 1.51 12.72
C LEU A 88 9.75 1.52 11.25
N THR A 89 10.95 1.06 10.95
CA THR A 89 11.48 1.02 9.59
C THR A 89 11.64 -0.41 9.11
N ILE A 90 11.12 -0.70 7.94
CA ILE A 90 11.29 -1.97 7.23
C ILE A 90 12.00 -1.66 5.91
N ALA A 91 13.11 -2.34 5.64
CA ALA A 91 13.92 -2.09 4.46
C ALA A 91 14.39 -3.38 3.79
N THR A 92 14.31 -3.40 2.46
CA THR A 92 15.07 -4.29 1.58
C THR A 92 16.27 -3.53 1.01
N ARG A 93 16.93 -4.09 0.00
CA ARG A 93 18.02 -3.39 -0.70
C ARG A 93 17.53 -2.20 -1.53
N GLN A 94 16.28 -2.23 -2.03
CA GLN A 94 15.75 -1.25 -2.98
C GLN A 94 14.64 -0.38 -2.43
N LEU A 95 13.85 -0.89 -1.50
CA LEU A 95 12.65 -0.21 -0.98
C LEU A 95 12.67 -0.16 0.55
N ARG A 96 12.25 0.96 1.09
CA ARG A 96 12.12 1.19 2.52
C ARG A 96 10.79 1.83 2.84
N VAL A 97 10.15 1.35 3.90
CA VAL A 97 8.97 1.98 4.51
C VAL A 97 9.27 2.33 5.95
N THR A 98 8.89 3.52 6.35
CA THR A 98 8.93 3.99 7.74
C THR A 98 7.51 4.25 8.20
N VAL A 99 7.12 3.62 9.29
CA VAL A 99 5.83 3.82 9.97
C VAL A 99 6.03 4.80 11.10
N HIS A 100 5.25 5.86 11.14
CA HIS A 100 5.33 6.94 12.12
C HIS A 100 4.14 6.94 13.09
N GLN A 101 4.32 7.57 14.26
CA GLN A 101 3.24 8.00 15.15
C GLN A 101 2.92 9.49 14.91
N PRO A 102 1.65 9.87 14.74
CA PRO A 102 0.47 9.02 14.54
C PRO A 102 0.56 8.23 13.25
N LEU A 103 -0.24 7.17 13.07
CA LEU A 103 -0.12 6.22 11.97
C LEU A 103 -0.12 6.88 10.57
N TRP A 104 1.01 6.92 9.92
CA TRP A 104 1.22 7.22 8.51
C TRP A 104 2.52 6.58 8.03
N LEU A 105 2.62 6.28 6.74
CA LEU A 105 3.74 5.60 6.13
C LEU A 105 4.50 6.53 5.19
N GLU A 106 5.82 6.48 5.29
CA GLU A 106 6.76 7.14 4.40
C GLU A 106 7.52 6.09 3.60
N TRP A 107 7.60 6.29 2.27
CA TRP A 107 8.23 5.38 1.34
C TRP A 107 9.44 6.01 0.70
N SER A 108 10.54 5.26 0.68
CA SER A 108 11.78 5.65 0.03
C SER A 108 12.31 4.51 -0.81
N TYR A 109 12.95 4.84 -1.92
CA TYR A 109 13.65 3.89 -2.77
C TYR A 109 15.15 4.20 -2.79
N ARG A 110 15.96 3.20 -3.12
CA ARG A 110 17.39 3.36 -3.27
C ARG A 110 17.73 3.67 -4.72
N ASP A 111 18.42 4.78 -4.96
CA ASP A 111 18.87 5.17 -6.29
C ASP A 111 20.13 4.42 -6.74
N GLU A 112 20.64 4.72 -7.94
CA GLU A 112 21.85 4.09 -8.49
C GLU A 112 23.12 4.44 -7.71
N ALA A 113 23.13 5.59 -7.05
CA ALA A 113 24.24 6.01 -6.19
C ALA A 113 24.21 5.31 -4.83
N GLY A 114 23.16 4.56 -4.53
CA GLY A 114 22.95 3.89 -3.25
C GLY A 114 22.30 4.76 -2.19
N GLU A 115 21.83 5.96 -2.54
CA GLU A 115 21.18 6.89 -1.62
C GLU A 115 19.68 6.68 -1.57
N TRP A 116 19.07 6.94 -0.40
CA TRP A 116 17.64 6.84 -0.21
C TRP A 116 16.92 8.10 -0.71
N GLN A 117 16.06 7.94 -1.69
CA GLN A 117 15.26 9.01 -2.28
C GLN A 117 13.78 8.87 -1.86
N PRO A 118 13.08 9.99 -1.60
CA PRO A 118 11.66 9.93 -1.26
C PRO A 118 10.84 9.47 -2.46
N LEU A 119 9.89 8.55 -2.21
CA LEU A 119 9.05 7.95 -3.23
C LEU A 119 7.59 8.42 -3.11
N ALA A 120 6.98 8.19 -1.98
CA ALA A 120 5.60 8.53 -1.69
C ALA A 120 5.39 8.63 -0.19
N ASN A 121 4.43 9.47 0.23
CA ASN A 121 4.09 9.61 1.63
C ASN A 121 2.58 9.54 1.81
N ASP A 122 2.17 8.93 2.90
CA ASP A 122 0.81 9.08 3.38
C ASP A 122 0.58 10.50 3.91
N ARG A 123 -0.68 10.92 4.06
CA ARG A 123 -1.00 12.20 4.67
C ARG A 123 -0.73 12.14 6.19
N PRO A 124 0.20 12.93 6.75
CA PRO A 124 0.64 12.77 8.13
C PRO A 124 -0.47 12.96 9.19
N THR A 125 -1.49 13.76 8.87
CA THR A 125 -2.54 14.10 9.85
C THR A 125 -3.66 13.07 9.94
N SER A 126 -3.90 12.30 8.87
CA SER A 126 -5.05 11.38 8.83
C SER A 126 -4.92 10.48 7.58
N ALA A 127 -3.97 9.55 7.66
CA ALA A 127 -3.69 8.62 6.56
C ALA A 127 -4.77 7.55 6.43
N TYR A 128 -5.08 6.91 7.54
CA TYR A 128 -6.01 5.78 7.61
C TYR A 128 -7.24 6.13 8.42
N LEU A 129 -8.41 5.88 7.86
CA LEU A 129 -9.70 6.08 8.52
C LEU A 129 -10.54 4.81 8.47
N ALA A 130 -11.25 4.54 9.54
CA ALA A 130 -12.23 3.47 9.60
C ALA A 130 -13.57 4.00 10.13
N ASN A 131 -14.68 3.43 9.67
CA ASN A 131 -15.98 3.69 10.26
C ASN A 131 -16.08 3.03 11.63
N ALA A 132 -16.69 3.71 12.60
CA ALA A 132 -17.00 3.10 13.89
C ALA A 132 -18.00 1.94 13.71
N HIS A 133 -18.98 2.14 12.84
CA HIS A 133 -20.03 1.18 12.51
C HIS A 133 -20.02 0.96 10.99
N GLY A 134 -20.09 -0.29 10.54
CA GLY A 134 -20.01 -0.64 9.12
C GLY A 134 -18.57 -0.81 8.61
N ASP A 135 -18.38 -1.22 7.35
CA ASP A 135 -17.15 -1.75 6.80
C ASP A 135 -16.27 -0.71 6.07
N GLY A 136 -16.65 0.56 6.11
CA GLY A 136 -15.94 1.60 5.37
C GLY A 136 -14.54 1.88 5.91
N VAL A 137 -13.56 1.87 5.01
CA VAL A 137 -12.19 2.31 5.24
C VAL A 137 -11.80 3.35 4.20
N ALA A 138 -10.91 4.24 4.56
CA ALA A 138 -10.33 5.20 3.62
C ALA A 138 -8.85 5.38 3.89
N HIS A 139 -8.10 5.65 2.82
CA HIS A 139 -6.68 5.91 2.88
C HIS A 139 -6.35 7.17 2.08
N TYR A 140 -5.49 8.02 2.64
CA TYR A 140 -5.11 9.29 2.04
C TYR A 140 -3.60 9.39 1.89
N LEU A 141 -3.18 9.72 0.68
CA LEU A 141 -1.81 10.01 0.31
C LEU A 141 -1.57 11.52 0.30
N SER A 142 -0.36 11.92 0.62
CA SER A 142 0.14 13.25 0.29
C SER A 142 0.45 13.31 -1.20
N ARG A 143 0.09 14.40 -1.85
CA ARG A 143 0.41 14.67 -3.24
C ARG A 143 1.34 15.88 -3.35
N ARG A 144 2.38 15.76 -4.14
CA ARG A 144 3.23 16.90 -4.52
C ARG A 144 2.55 17.73 -5.60
N LYS A 145 2.81 19.05 -5.63
CA LYS A 145 2.18 19.96 -6.60
C LYS A 145 2.60 19.68 -8.05
N ASP A 146 3.81 19.19 -8.23
CA ASP A 146 4.43 18.85 -9.51
C ASP A 146 4.12 17.42 -9.98
N GLU A 147 3.47 16.62 -9.13
CA GLU A 147 3.18 15.22 -9.41
C GLU A 147 2.04 15.09 -10.42
N ARG A 148 2.28 14.29 -11.46
CA ARG A 148 1.31 13.98 -12.51
C ARG A 148 0.91 12.52 -12.42
N PHE A 149 -0.38 12.28 -12.48
CA PHE A 149 -0.93 10.92 -12.49
C PHE A 149 -1.39 10.58 -13.90
N THR A 150 -0.89 9.49 -14.44
CA THR A 150 -1.40 8.89 -15.68
C THR A 150 -2.22 7.66 -15.31
N ALA A 151 -3.50 7.66 -15.65
CA ALA A 151 -4.37 6.53 -15.45
C ALA A 151 -4.77 5.93 -16.80
N TRP A 152 -4.64 4.63 -16.93
CA TRP A 152 -5.20 3.87 -18.06
C TRP A 152 -6.59 3.40 -17.67
N ALA A 153 -7.59 4.18 -18.05
CA ALA A 153 -8.96 3.72 -17.99
C ALA A 153 -9.40 3.30 -19.40
N LYS A 154 -10.20 2.25 -19.53
CA LYS A 154 -10.84 1.85 -20.80
C LYS A 154 -11.91 2.85 -21.29
N ARG A 155 -11.71 4.15 -21.04
CA ARG A 155 -12.53 5.23 -21.59
C ARG A 155 -11.68 6.06 -22.54
N PRO A 156 -12.20 6.40 -23.73
CA PRO A 156 -11.52 7.34 -24.60
C PRO A 156 -11.58 8.74 -24.00
N ALA A 157 -10.60 9.08 -23.19
CA ALA A 157 -10.39 10.41 -22.68
C ALA A 157 -8.92 10.74 -22.80
N THR A 158 -8.63 11.91 -23.34
CA THR A 158 -7.31 12.47 -23.51
C THR A 158 -6.54 12.50 -22.19
N CYS A 159 -5.38 11.86 -22.17
CA CYS A 159 -4.55 11.59 -20.98
C CYS A 159 -3.84 12.81 -20.38
N SER A 160 -4.42 13.97 -20.36
CA SER A 160 -3.86 15.14 -19.65
C SER A 160 -4.96 15.93 -18.97
N ALA A 161 -5.45 15.42 -17.85
CA ALA A 161 -6.27 16.20 -16.96
C ALA A 161 -5.43 16.72 -15.79
N PRO A 162 -5.48 18.03 -15.47
CA PRO A 162 -5.04 18.49 -14.17
C PRO A 162 -5.94 17.84 -13.14
N VAL A 163 -5.33 17.08 -12.22
CA VAL A 163 -6.07 16.23 -11.30
C VAL A 163 -6.80 17.07 -10.26
N ASN A 164 -8.00 17.46 -10.55
CA ASN A 164 -8.99 17.71 -9.54
C ASN A 164 -9.63 16.35 -9.22
N ALA A 165 -9.26 15.78 -8.07
CA ALA A 165 -9.85 14.60 -7.42
C ALA A 165 -10.42 13.56 -8.39
N MET A 166 -9.56 12.71 -8.93
CA MET A 166 -10.02 11.52 -9.65
C MET A 166 -10.51 10.50 -8.64
N ARG A 167 -11.81 10.48 -8.41
CA ARG A 167 -12.46 9.43 -7.63
C ARG A 167 -12.48 8.18 -8.51
N CYS A 168 -11.59 7.23 -8.27
CA CYS A 168 -11.71 5.89 -8.83
C CYS A 168 -12.94 5.23 -8.18
N VAL A 169 -14.08 5.39 -8.80
CA VAL A 169 -15.27 4.62 -8.47
C VAL A 169 -15.32 3.47 -9.47
N THR A 170 -14.83 2.32 -9.07
CA THR A 170 -15.25 1.06 -9.68
C THR A 170 -16.64 0.79 -9.18
N SER A 171 -17.66 1.34 -9.84
CA SER A 171 -19.04 0.91 -9.64
C SER A 171 -19.20 -0.43 -10.36
N MET A 172 -18.90 -1.50 -9.66
CA MET A 172 -19.51 -2.77 -10.00
C MET A 172 -20.95 -2.77 -9.44
N PRO A 173 -21.96 -3.17 -10.22
CA PRO A 173 -23.37 -3.12 -9.78
C PRO A 173 -23.71 -4.07 -8.63
N TRP A 174 -22.78 -4.79 -8.10
CA TRP A 174 -22.88 -5.71 -6.96
C TRP A 174 -21.86 -5.29 -5.91
N ALA A 175 -22.11 -4.17 -5.28
CA ALA A 175 -21.26 -3.64 -4.23
C ALA A 175 -21.35 -4.52 -2.98
N THR A 176 -20.47 -5.48 -2.85
CA THR A 176 -20.02 -5.93 -1.56
C THR A 176 -19.19 -4.81 -0.94
N THR A 177 -19.59 -4.35 0.21
CA THR A 177 -18.90 -3.28 0.97
C THR A 177 -17.45 -3.67 1.21
N PRO A 178 -16.48 -2.81 0.86
CA PRO A 178 -15.07 -3.14 1.02
C PRO A 178 -14.70 -3.16 2.49
N SER A 179 -14.27 -4.31 2.97
CA SER A 179 -13.91 -4.55 4.37
C SER A 179 -12.41 -4.59 4.63
N ALA A 180 -11.61 -4.56 3.58
CA ALA A 180 -10.16 -4.54 3.69
C ALA A 180 -9.55 -3.53 2.71
N LEU A 181 -8.57 -2.77 3.19
CA LEU A 181 -7.74 -1.91 2.36
C LEU A 181 -6.44 -2.66 2.06
N THR A 182 -6.17 -2.92 0.79
CA THR A 182 -4.89 -3.45 0.31
C THR A 182 -4.22 -2.41 -0.56
N ARG A 183 -2.98 -2.11 -0.25
CA ARG A 183 -2.11 -1.26 -1.08
C ARG A 183 -0.86 -2.02 -1.44
N CYS A 184 -0.55 -2.04 -2.73
CA CYS A 184 0.74 -2.51 -3.23
C CYS A 184 1.54 -1.31 -3.73
N ILE A 185 2.78 -1.21 -3.33
CA ILE A 185 3.73 -0.24 -3.87
C ILE A 185 4.78 -1.02 -4.64
N ASN A 186 4.88 -0.70 -5.91
CA ASN A 186 5.89 -1.24 -6.81
C ASN A 186 6.63 -0.09 -7.49
N ILE A 187 7.94 -0.23 -7.60
CA ILE A 187 8.78 0.74 -8.30
C ILE A 187 9.03 0.22 -9.71
N PHE A 188 8.52 0.93 -10.70
CA PHE A 188 8.85 0.68 -12.09
C PHE A 188 9.93 1.65 -12.56
N ARG A 189 10.97 1.12 -13.16
CA ARG A 189 11.96 1.91 -13.86
C ARG A 189 11.52 2.05 -15.30
N SER A 190 11.25 3.28 -15.75
CA SER A 190 10.96 3.55 -17.15
C SER A 190 12.25 3.39 -17.97
N PRO A 191 12.22 2.70 -19.13
CA PRO A 191 13.38 2.60 -20.04
C PRO A 191 13.65 3.90 -20.82
N SER A 192 12.94 4.99 -20.53
CA SER A 192 13.13 6.28 -21.19
C SER A 192 14.35 7.03 -20.66
N PRO A 193 15.14 7.72 -21.50
CA PRO A 193 16.37 8.42 -21.08
C PRO A 193 16.15 9.61 -20.14
N SER A 194 14.96 10.07 -19.92
CA SER A 194 14.57 10.90 -18.79
C SER A 194 14.00 10.01 -17.70
N ALA A 195 14.87 9.41 -16.90
CA ALA A 195 14.51 8.41 -15.90
C ALA A 195 13.47 8.93 -14.90
N ALA A 196 12.21 8.85 -15.28
CA ALA A 196 11.10 9.03 -14.35
C ALA A 196 10.87 7.68 -13.65
N ILE A 197 11.22 7.63 -12.37
CA ILE A 197 10.83 6.53 -11.52
C ILE A 197 9.34 6.72 -11.24
N SER A 198 8.52 5.79 -11.71
CA SER A 198 7.10 5.79 -11.41
C SER A 198 6.82 4.82 -10.26
N ALA A 199 6.24 5.32 -9.19
CA ALA A 199 5.66 4.49 -8.15
C ALA A 199 4.20 4.22 -8.49
N THR A 200 3.81 2.99 -8.67
CA THR A 200 2.40 2.63 -8.78
C THR A 200 1.87 2.24 -7.42
N ALA A 201 1.10 3.14 -6.81
CA ALA A 201 0.30 2.81 -5.65
C ALA A 201 -1.07 2.33 -6.15
N CYS A 202 -1.31 1.04 -6.13
CA CYS A 202 -2.64 0.49 -6.39
C CYS A 202 -3.38 0.36 -5.06
N SER A 203 -4.30 1.27 -4.81
CA SER A 203 -5.25 1.17 -3.70
C SER A 203 -6.49 0.48 -4.25
N MET A 204 -6.67 -0.79 -3.95
CA MET A 204 -7.92 -1.50 -4.23
C MET A 204 -8.67 -1.69 -2.92
N THR A 205 -9.85 -1.12 -2.88
CA THR A 205 -10.88 -1.39 -1.91
C THR A 205 -11.72 -2.56 -2.46
N THR A 206 -11.62 -3.70 -1.89
CA THR A 206 -12.51 -4.86 -2.15
C THR A 206 -13.25 -5.22 -0.90
#